data_a3a58b8c2b1c6f688fe731ce4732620a
#
_entry.id   a3a58b8c2b1c6f688fe731ce4732620a
#
_cell.length_a   1.000
_cell.length_b   1.000
_cell.length_c   1.000
_cell.angle_alpha   90.00
_cell.angle_beta   90.00
_cell.angle_gamma   90.00
#
_symmetry.space_group_name_H-M   'P 1'
#
loop_
_entity.id
_entity.type
_entity.pdbx_description
1 polymer ?
#
loop_
_entity_poly.entity_id
_entity_poly.type
_entity_poly.pdbx_seq_one_letter_code
_entity_poly.pdbx_strand_id
1 'polypeptide(L)'
;MNLKPTICRVAVLMAAAMMALTVSAQKVKTGIEMLKANNFKQLEGKRVGLVTNPTGVDNFMKSDIDILHEAKNVKLVALFGPEHGVRGSAHAGDHVNNAAADPTT
;
A
#
# COMPACT_ATOMS: atom_id res chain seq x y z
N MET A 1 -51.78 17.73 -25.33
CA MET A 1 -50.77 17.52 -24.31
C MET A 1 -49.39 17.34 -24.96
N ASN A 2 -48.48 18.28 -24.78
CA ASN A 2 -47.14 18.20 -25.38
C ASN A 2 -46.21 17.33 -24.54
N LEU A 3 -46.17 16.03 -24.82
CA LEU A 3 -45.30 15.06 -24.16
C LEU A 3 -43.80 15.20 -24.54
N LYS A 4 -43.51 15.87 -25.65
CA LYS A 4 -42.13 16.02 -26.18
C LYS A 4 -41.13 16.69 -25.21
N PRO A 5 -41.44 17.80 -24.53
CA PRO A 5 -40.45 18.42 -23.61
C PRO A 5 -40.24 17.62 -22.33
N THR A 6 -41.25 16.87 -21.87
CA THR A 6 -41.16 16.04 -20.65
C THR A 6 -40.29 14.81 -20.91
N ILE A 7 -40.46 14.14 -22.05
CA ILE A 7 -39.64 13.00 -22.47
C ILE A 7 -38.18 13.40 -22.63
N CYS A 8 -37.92 14.57 -23.24
CA CYS A 8 -36.56 15.07 -23.40
C CYS A 8 -35.89 15.38 -22.06
N ARG A 9 -36.60 15.96 -21.10
CA ARG A 9 -36.12 16.23 -19.75
C ARG A 9 -35.80 14.94 -18.97
N VAL A 10 -36.67 13.95 -19.08
CA VAL A 10 -36.45 12.64 -18.44
C VAL A 10 -35.25 11.93 -19.04
N ALA A 11 -35.10 11.95 -20.39
CA ALA A 11 -33.96 11.36 -21.07
C ALA A 11 -32.62 12.02 -20.67
N VAL A 12 -32.58 13.35 -20.52
CA VAL A 12 -31.41 14.10 -20.10
C VAL A 12 -31.05 13.75 -18.64
N LEU A 13 -32.04 13.67 -17.75
CA LEU A 13 -31.84 13.29 -16.36
C LEU A 13 -31.33 11.85 -16.21
N MET A 14 -31.85 10.91 -17.01
CA MET A 14 -31.38 9.54 -17.04
C MET A 14 -29.95 9.42 -17.58
N ALA A 15 -29.60 10.18 -18.63
CA ALA A 15 -28.25 10.22 -19.16
C ALA A 15 -27.25 10.81 -18.15
N ALA A 16 -27.63 11.86 -17.42
CA ALA A 16 -26.81 12.45 -16.37
C ALA A 16 -26.63 11.48 -15.18
N ALA A 17 -27.66 10.75 -14.78
CA ALA A 17 -27.58 9.73 -13.76
C ALA A 17 -26.68 8.54 -14.16
N MET A 18 -26.74 8.11 -15.42
CA MET A 18 -25.84 7.08 -15.96
C MET A 18 -24.38 7.52 -15.97
N MET A 19 -24.07 8.78 -16.30
CA MET A 19 -22.71 9.30 -16.24
C MET A 19 -22.17 9.39 -14.81
N ALA A 20 -23.01 9.67 -13.83
CA ALA A 20 -22.61 9.72 -12.43
C ALA A 20 -22.18 8.34 -11.87
N LEU A 21 -22.67 7.25 -12.44
CA LEU A 21 -22.33 5.88 -12.01
C LEU A 21 -20.96 5.40 -12.53
N THR A 22 -20.33 6.12 -13.45
CA THR A 22 -19.02 5.73 -14.02
C THR A 22 -17.82 6.35 -13.31
N VAL A 23 -18.02 7.16 -12.26
CA VAL A 23 -16.93 7.68 -11.45
C VAL A 23 -16.44 6.57 -10.52
N SER A 24 -15.62 5.68 -11.06
CA SER A 24 -14.84 4.74 -10.24
C SER A 24 -13.65 5.48 -9.68
N ALA A 25 -13.63 5.69 -8.37
CA ALA A 25 -12.44 6.20 -7.70
C ALA A 25 -11.30 5.22 -7.93
N GLN A 26 -10.29 5.63 -8.67
CA GLN A 26 -9.09 4.81 -8.89
C GLN A 26 -8.38 4.62 -7.55
N LYS A 27 -8.32 3.36 -7.10
CA LYS A 27 -7.57 3.02 -5.87
C LYS A 27 -6.09 3.25 -6.13
N VAL A 28 -5.50 4.19 -5.40
CA VAL A 28 -4.05 4.43 -5.45
C VAL A 28 -3.33 3.20 -4.89
N LYS A 29 -2.36 2.69 -5.64
CA LYS A 29 -1.47 1.62 -5.18
C LYS A 29 -0.23 2.24 -4.55
N THR A 30 0.13 1.74 -3.38
CA THR A 30 1.38 2.11 -2.69
C THR A 30 2.60 1.50 -3.39
N GLY A 31 3.80 1.98 -3.07
CA GLY A 31 5.04 1.45 -3.66
C GLY A 31 5.22 -0.05 -3.41
N ILE A 32 4.89 -0.52 -2.20
CA ILE A 32 4.96 -1.96 -1.88
C ILE A 32 3.95 -2.78 -2.67
N GLU A 33 2.75 -2.26 -2.92
CA GLU A 33 1.76 -2.94 -3.76
C GLU A 33 2.18 -3.00 -5.22
N MET A 34 2.90 -1.99 -5.71
CA MET A 34 3.48 -2.02 -7.05
C MET A 34 4.61 -3.04 -7.15
N LEU A 35 5.47 -3.17 -6.14
CA LEU A 35 6.48 -4.22 -6.08
C LEU A 35 5.84 -5.61 -6.09
N LYS A 36 4.79 -5.83 -5.28
CA LYS A 36 4.02 -7.09 -5.27
C LYS A 36 3.42 -7.38 -6.65
N ALA A 37 2.80 -6.39 -7.28
CA ALA A 37 2.17 -6.55 -8.59
C ALA A 37 3.16 -6.96 -9.69
N ASN A 38 4.42 -6.53 -9.58
CA ASN A 38 5.51 -6.89 -10.49
C ASN A 38 6.33 -8.09 -10.01
N ASN A 39 5.81 -8.86 -9.02
CA ASN A 39 6.51 -10.00 -8.42
C ASN A 39 7.94 -9.64 -7.96
N PHE A 40 8.13 -8.45 -7.40
CA PHE A 40 9.41 -7.92 -6.90
C PHE A 40 10.57 -7.96 -7.89
N LYS A 41 10.29 -7.94 -9.19
CA LYS A 41 11.29 -8.08 -10.27
C LYS A 41 12.46 -7.09 -10.14
N GLN A 42 12.19 -5.88 -9.63
CA GLN A 42 13.23 -4.86 -9.41
C GLN A 42 14.24 -5.24 -8.32
N LEU A 43 13.86 -6.15 -7.41
CA LEU A 43 14.66 -6.59 -6.26
C LEU A 43 15.26 -7.99 -6.47
N GLU A 44 14.91 -8.66 -7.56
CA GLU A 44 15.36 -10.02 -7.85
C GLU A 44 16.89 -10.11 -7.89
N GLY A 45 17.43 -11.11 -7.18
CA GLY A 45 18.86 -11.35 -7.07
C GLY A 45 19.64 -10.31 -6.24
N LYS A 46 18.97 -9.31 -5.67
CA LYS A 46 19.61 -8.27 -4.85
C LYS A 46 19.52 -8.60 -3.37
N ARG A 47 20.54 -8.12 -2.63
CA ARG A 47 20.49 -8.05 -1.18
C ARG A 47 19.83 -6.74 -0.79
N VAL A 48 18.70 -6.80 -0.08
CA VAL A 48 17.84 -5.66 0.23
C VAL A 48 17.99 -5.29 1.69
N GLY A 49 18.33 -4.03 1.96
CA GLY A 49 18.16 -3.40 3.26
C GLY A 49 16.88 -2.56 3.24
N LEU A 50 16.02 -2.73 4.21
CA LEU A 50 14.77 -2.00 4.31
C LEU A 50 14.85 -0.96 5.41
N VAL A 51 14.60 0.30 5.06
CA VAL A 51 14.34 1.38 6.01
C VAL A 51 12.83 1.50 6.17
N THR A 52 12.32 1.25 7.36
CA THR A 52 10.88 1.24 7.61
C THR A 52 10.53 1.59 9.05
N ASN A 53 9.28 1.79 9.30
CA ASN A 53 8.68 2.06 10.61
C ASN A 53 7.32 1.33 10.72
N PRO A 54 6.60 1.41 11.86
CA PRO A 54 5.31 0.72 12.04
C PRO A 54 4.22 1.08 11.05
N THR A 55 4.35 2.21 10.32
CA THR A 55 3.39 2.63 9.29
C THR A 55 3.71 2.11 7.90
N GLY A 56 4.85 1.42 7.73
CA GLY A 56 5.23 0.73 6.50
C GLY A 56 4.39 -0.53 6.31
N VAL A 57 3.18 -0.36 5.79
CA VAL A 57 2.18 -1.42 5.60
C VAL A 57 1.50 -1.28 4.23
N ASP A 58 0.98 -2.37 3.72
CA ASP A 58 0.12 -2.35 2.54
C ASP A 58 -1.35 -1.98 2.90
N ASN A 59 -2.23 -1.93 1.92
CA ASN A 59 -3.66 -1.61 2.10
C ASN A 59 -4.43 -2.64 2.96
N PHE A 60 -3.81 -3.76 3.30
CA PHE A 60 -4.35 -4.79 4.19
C PHE A 60 -3.68 -4.76 5.56
N MET A 61 -2.91 -3.71 5.87
CA MET A 61 -2.16 -3.54 7.12
C MET A 61 -1.05 -4.57 7.32
N LYS A 62 -0.61 -5.26 6.25
CA LYS A 62 0.52 -6.17 6.32
C LYS A 62 1.82 -5.40 6.23
N SER A 63 2.75 -5.65 7.15
CA SER A 63 4.05 -4.98 7.22
C SER A 63 4.89 -5.21 5.96
N ASP A 64 5.56 -4.15 5.50
CA ASP A 64 6.54 -4.22 4.41
C ASP A 64 7.67 -5.21 4.71
N ILE A 65 8.04 -5.36 6.00
CA ILE A 65 9.02 -6.35 6.45
C ILE A 65 8.56 -7.76 6.08
N ASP A 66 7.35 -8.12 6.50
CA ASP A 66 6.80 -9.46 6.29
C ASP A 66 6.58 -9.73 4.80
N ILE A 67 6.13 -8.73 4.06
CA ILE A 67 5.93 -8.81 2.61
C ILE A 67 7.25 -9.13 1.88
N LEU A 68 8.33 -8.41 2.22
CA LEU A 68 9.63 -8.62 1.57
C LEU A 68 10.33 -9.89 2.04
N HIS A 69 10.13 -10.26 3.32
CA HIS A 69 10.69 -11.50 3.86
C HIS A 69 10.06 -12.75 3.23
N GLU A 70 8.75 -12.76 3.01
CA GLU A 70 8.02 -13.87 2.38
C GLU A 70 8.27 -13.99 0.87
N ALA A 71 8.76 -12.92 0.21
CA ALA A 71 9.02 -12.91 -1.22
C ALA A 71 10.22 -13.80 -1.56
N LYS A 72 9.97 -14.93 -2.22
CA LYS A 72 10.99 -15.98 -2.51
C LYS A 72 12.17 -15.50 -3.34
N ASN A 73 11.98 -14.46 -4.15
CA ASN A 73 13.01 -13.89 -5.03
C ASN A 73 13.68 -12.64 -4.46
N VAL A 74 13.35 -12.25 -3.20
CA VAL A 74 13.97 -11.14 -2.49
C VAL A 74 14.81 -11.67 -1.34
N LYS A 75 16.03 -11.16 -1.19
CA LYS A 75 16.89 -11.44 -0.05
C LYS A 75 16.91 -10.23 0.87
N LEU A 76 15.99 -10.19 1.82
CA LEU A 76 15.98 -9.17 2.88
C LEU A 76 17.13 -9.49 3.85
N VAL A 77 18.09 -8.57 4.02
CA VAL A 77 19.32 -8.82 4.79
C VAL A 77 19.50 -7.87 5.97
N ALA A 78 18.81 -6.76 5.99
CA ALA A 78 18.90 -5.78 7.07
C ALA A 78 17.63 -4.94 7.18
N LEU A 79 17.29 -4.56 8.41
CA LEU A 79 16.21 -3.64 8.74
C LEU A 79 16.79 -2.41 9.43
N PHE A 80 16.30 -1.24 9.05
CA PHE A 80 16.68 0.03 9.65
C PHE A 80 15.42 0.78 10.07
N GLY A 81 15.28 1.01 11.37
CA GLY A 81 14.14 1.72 11.94
C GLY A 81 14.57 3.05 12.54
N PRO A 82 13.82 4.14 12.29
CA PRO A 82 13.98 5.36 13.06
C PRO A 82 13.48 5.16 14.49
N GLU A 83 13.70 6.11 15.32
CA GLU A 83 13.45 6.35 16.73
C GLU A 83 12.69 5.27 17.54
N HIS A 84 11.55 4.76 17.03
CA HIS A 84 10.71 3.76 17.73
C HIS A 84 10.95 2.31 17.28
N GLY A 85 11.97 2.09 16.46
CA GLY A 85 12.27 0.78 15.89
C GLY A 85 11.35 0.39 14.70
N VAL A 86 11.73 -0.65 14.00
CA VAL A 86 11.03 -1.10 12.78
C VAL A 86 9.58 -1.56 13.02
N ARG A 87 9.31 -2.06 14.24
CA ARG A 87 7.97 -2.54 14.65
C ARG A 87 7.32 -1.69 15.74
N GLY A 88 7.93 -0.56 16.12
CA GLY A 88 7.36 0.34 17.12
C GLY A 88 7.40 -0.16 18.55
N SER A 89 8.34 -1.05 18.88
CA SER A 89 8.46 -1.63 20.22
C SER A 89 9.15 -0.70 21.23
N ALA A 90 9.85 0.34 20.79
CA ALA A 90 10.51 1.31 21.65
C ALA A 90 9.62 2.54 21.91
N HIS A 91 9.58 3.00 23.16
CA HIS A 91 8.87 4.23 23.53
C HIS A 91 9.76 5.47 23.32
N ALA A 92 9.13 6.64 23.29
CA ALA A 92 9.88 7.89 23.20
C ALA A 92 10.84 8.04 24.39
N GLY A 93 12.13 8.25 24.10
CA GLY A 93 13.17 8.36 25.12
C GLY A 93 13.83 7.05 25.56
N ASP A 94 13.37 5.90 25.06
CA ASP A 94 14.02 4.62 25.32
C ASP A 94 15.37 4.52 24.62
N HIS A 95 16.31 3.82 25.25
CA HIS A 95 17.60 3.53 24.63
C HIS A 95 17.41 2.45 23.57
N VAL A 96 17.52 2.83 22.30
CA VAL A 96 17.44 1.88 21.18
C VAL A 96 18.81 1.26 20.95
N ASN A 97 18.94 -0.03 21.18
CA ASN A 97 20.18 -0.76 20.89
C ASN A 97 20.41 -0.87 19.39
N ASN A 98 21.64 -0.54 18.96
CA ASN A 98 22.09 -0.74 17.58
C ASN A 98 22.20 -2.25 17.31
N ALA A 99 21.39 -2.80 16.44
CA ALA A 99 21.37 -4.20 16.02
C ALA A 99 20.67 -5.17 17.01
N ALA A 100 19.36 -5.27 16.85
CA ALA A 100 18.61 -6.44 17.30
C ALA A 100 18.17 -7.25 16.07
N ALA A 101 18.14 -8.57 16.19
CA ALA A 101 17.47 -9.41 15.18
C ALA A 101 15.96 -9.20 15.29
N ASP A 102 15.27 -9.07 14.17
CA ASP A 102 13.82 -9.06 14.19
C ASP A 102 13.31 -10.47 14.51
N PRO A 103 12.46 -10.66 15.53
CA PRO A 103 12.09 -11.99 16.01
C PRO A 103 11.23 -12.79 15.03
N THR A 104 10.74 -12.15 13.98
CA THR A 104 9.83 -12.75 12.99
C THR A 104 10.43 -12.93 11.60
N THR A 105 11.68 -12.47 11.38
CA THR A 105 12.37 -12.61 10.07
C THR A 105 13.68 -13.37 10.16
#